data_1893215b95465b31e860fc10b3f99e88
#
_entry.id   1893215b95465b31e860fc10b3f99e88
#
_cell.length_a   1.000
_cell.length_b   1.000
_cell.length_c   1.000
_cell.angle_alpha   90.00
_cell.angle_beta   90.00
_cell.angle_gamma   90.00
#
_symmetry.space_group_name_H-M   'P 1'
#
loop_
_entity.id
_entity.type
_entity.pdbx_description
1 polymer ?
#
loop_
_entity_poly.entity_id
_entity_poly.type
_entity_poly.pdbx_seq_one_letter_code
_entity_poly.pdbx_strand_id
1 'polypeptide(L)'
;MKRLVSLLCALCLLFSFSVAETYEATNPYTIEDIGMTIDLPEALNVTSCEVGETSIDLRLGYNGRNDVSYAVMITYDESLEDYVTITLPEENLQAMIDYYQSMYTGGNPGLVAYDENDGDAVLTPFCAGGQGEDGNMYCIFVCVLYGYTITVVGGTSADSFDDDTYGAAFNLYWSTVTSFVDCMTEE
;
A
#
# COMPACT_ATOMS: atom_id res chain seq x y z
N MET A 1 8.36 -7.16 26.73
CA MET A 1 7.95 -7.36 25.35
C MET A 1 6.48 -7.01 25.09
N LYS A 2 5.48 -7.52 25.83
CA LYS A 2 4.04 -7.17 25.60
C LYS A 2 3.71 -5.67 25.67
N ARG A 3 4.41 -4.88 26.50
CA ARG A 3 4.18 -3.42 26.63
C ARG A 3 4.75 -2.59 25.49
N LEU A 4 5.81 -3.07 24.79
CA LEU A 4 6.40 -2.39 23.65
C LEU A 4 5.52 -2.55 22.39
N VAL A 5 4.96 -3.74 22.19
CA VAL A 5 4.02 -4.03 21.09
C VAL A 5 2.75 -3.19 21.23
N SER A 6 2.23 -3.06 22.48
CA SER A 6 1.07 -2.20 22.76
C SER A 6 1.35 -0.72 22.50
N LEU A 7 2.58 -0.26 22.73
CA LEU A 7 2.98 1.14 22.46
C LEU A 7 3.12 1.40 20.95
N LEU A 8 3.66 0.43 20.20
CA LEU A 8 3.79 0.54 18.75
C LEU A 8 2.41 0.54 18.05
N CYS A 9 1.49 -0.34 18.48
CA CYS A 9 0.11 -0.34 18.00
C CYS A 9 -0.62 0.97 18.37
N ALA A 10 -0.38 1.53 19.57
CA ALA A 10 -0.95 2.81 19.97
C ALA A 10 -0.39 3.99 19.17
N LEU A 11 0.89 3.94 18.77
CA LEU A 11 1.50 4.93 17.89
C LEU A 11 0.88 4.88 16.48
N CYS A 12 0.71 3.68 15.91
CA CYS A 12 0.04 3.50 14.62
C CYS A 12 -1.41 4.03 14.66
N LEU A 13 -2.13 3.80 15.74
CA LEU A 13 -3.51 4.31 15.92
C LEU A 13 -3.56 5.84 16.06
N LEU A 14 -2.56 6.47 16.67
CA LEU A 14 -2.50 7.93 16.78
C LEU A 14 -2.20 8.59 15.42
N PHE A 15 -1.44 7.94 14.55
CA PHE A 15 -1.21 8.43 13.19
C PHE A 15 -2.43 8.24 12.28
N SER A 16 -3.23 7.18 12.46
CA SER A 16 -4.45 6.93 11.67
C SER A 16 -5.52 8.01 11.87
N PHE A 17 -5.61 8.64 13.05
CA PHE A 17 -6.61 9.67 13.33
C PHE A 17 -6.24 11.08 12.91
N SER A 18 -4.97 11.35 12.57
CA SER A 18 -4.55 12.70 12.13
C SER A 18 -4.49 12.87 10.61
N VAL A 19 -4.59 11.79 9.84
CA VAL A 19 -4.53 11.81 8.36
C VAL A 19 -5.92 11.88 7.70
N ALA A 20 -7.00 11.81 8.49
CA ALA A 20 -8.37 11.96 7.99
C ALA A 20 -8.78 13.42 7.66
N GLU A 21 -7.85 14.38 7.64
CA GLU A 21 -8.11 15.71 7.12
C GLU A 21 -7.94 15.71 5.59
N THR A 22 -9.08 15.62 4.90
CA THR A 22 -9.32 16.01 3.49
C THR A 22 -8.09 15.96 2.59
N TYR A 23 -7.81 14.77 2.07
CA TYR A 23 -6.97 14.63 0.91
C TYR A 23 -7.70 15.26 -0.30
N GLU A 24 -7.31 16.45 -0.70
CA GLU A 24 -7.68 17.01 -2.00
C GLU A 24 -6.74 16.41 -3.04
N ALA A 25 -7.21 15.41 -3.76
CA ALA A 25 -6.51 14.86 -4.90
C ALA A 25 -6.37 15.96 -5.97
N THR A 26 -5.16 16.38 -6.23
CA THR A 26 -4.88 17.49 -7.15
C THR A 26 -4.26 17.02 -8.47
N ASN A 27 -3.96 15.72 -8.61
CA ASN A 27 -3.24 15.17 -9.75
C ASN A 27 -3.79 13.80 -10.19
N PRO A 28 -5.00 13.75 -10.83
CA PRO A 28 -5.57 12.49 -11.29
C PRO A 28 -4.75 11.91 -12.45
N TYR A 29 -4.49 10.61 -12.39
CA TYR A 29 -3.83 9.84 -13.45
C TYR A 29 -4.74 8.72 -13.94
N THR A 30 -5.07 8.70 -15.23
CA THR A 30 -5.91 7.67 -15.84
C THR A 30 -5.04 6.59 -16.49
N ILE A 31 -5.28 5.34 -16.12
CA ILE A 31 -4.74 4.16 -16.81
C ILE A 31 -5.74 3.81 -17.90
N GLU A 32 -5.46 4.30 -19.13
CA GLU A 32 -6.40 4.27 -20.26
C GLU A 32 -6.86 2.84 -20.63
N ASP A 33 -5.95 1.86 -20.50
CA ASP A 33 -6.22 0.47 -20.91
C ASP A 33 -7.36 -0.20 -20.11
N ILE A 34 -7.61 0.29 -18.88
CA ILE A 34 -8.65 -0.24 -17.98
C ILE A 34 -9.65 0.82 -17.53
N GLY A 35 -9.49 2.07 -17.97
CA GLY A 35 -10.37 3.18 -17.59
C GLY A 35 -10.28 3.61 -16.12
N MET A 36 -9.30 3.12 -15.36
CA MET A 36 -9.14 3.43 -13.95
C MET A 36 -8.43 4.78 -13.75
N THR A 37 -9.00 5.65 -12.94
CA THR A 37 -8.38 6.93 -12.58
C THR A 37 -7.96 6.92 -11.11
N ILE A 38 -6.66 7.11 -10.85
CA ILE A 38 -6.09 7.22 -9.50
C ILE A 38 -5.85 8.69 -9.20
N ASP A 39 -6.39 9.16 -8.09
CA ASP A 39 -6.12 10.48 -7.56
C ASP A 39 -4.77 10.50 -6.85
N LEU A 40 -3.72 10.94 -7.55
CA LEU A 40 -2.37 10.93 -7.02
C LEU A 40 -2.14 12.07 -6.01
N PRO A 41 -1.37 11.84 -4.93
CA PRO A 41 -0.81 12.91 -4.11
C PRO A 41 -0.11 13.97 -4.97
N GLU A 42 -0.32 15.26 -4.67
CA GLU A 42 0.26 16.39 -5.43
C GLU A 42 1.79 16.27 -5.60
N ALA A 43 2.45 15.72 -4.59
CA ALA A 43 3.89 15.53 -4.60
C ALA A 43 4.37 14.43 -5.55
N LEU A 44 3.47 13.60 -6.10
CA LEU A 44 3.85 12.46 -6.94
C LEU A 44 3.65 12.75 -8.42
N ASN A 45 4.52 12.14 -9.23
CA ASN A 45 4.41 12.15 -10.68
C ASN A 45 4.68 10.76 -11.25
N VAL A 46 3.90 10.37 -12.24
CA VAL A 46 4.08 9.09 -12.93
C VAL A 46 5.35 9.14 -13.78
N THR A 47 6.18 8.11 -13.67
CA THR A 47 7.40 7.93 -14.45
C THR A 47 7.26 6.81 -15.49
N SER A 48 6.46 5.78 -15.20
CA SER A 48 6.07 4.74 -16.17
C SER A 48 4.79 4.05 -15.72
N CYS A 49 4.06 3.48 -16.67
CA CYS A 49 2.91 2.60 -16.44
C CYS A 49 2.98 1.46 -17.46
N GLU A 50 2.96 0.22 -16.96
CA GLU A 50 2.93 -0.99 -17.78
C GLU A 50 1.68 -1.79 -17.42
N VAL A 51 0.85 -2.11 -18.43
CA VAL A 51 -0.37 -2.91 -18.28
C VAL A 51 -0.16 -4.24 -18.99
N GLY A 52 -0.19 -5.34 -18.25
CA GLY A 52 -0.14 -6.71 -18.75
C GLY A 52 -1.52 -7.36 -18.70
N GLU A 53 -1.60 -8.64 -19.08
CA GLU A 53 -2.87 -9.40 -19.05
C GLU A 53 -3.44 -9.58 -17.63
N THR A 54 -2.58 -9.74 -16.64
CA THR A 54 -2.95 -10.01 -15.23
C THR A 54 -2.24 -9.08 -14.26
N SER A 55 -1.61 -8.01 -14.74
CA SER A 55 -0.82 -7.13 -13.88
C SER A 55 -0.77 -5.71 -14.40
N ILE A 56 -0.71 -4.77 -13.46
CA ILE A 56 -0.42 -3.36 -13.69
C ILE A 56 0.78 -2.99 -12.83
N ASP A 57 1.76 -2.30 -13.40
CA ASP A 57 2.94 -1.76 -12.71
C ASP A 57 3.05 -0.27 -13.01
N LEU A 58 2.75 0.55 -12.01
CA LEU A 58 2.82 2.01 -12.08
C LEU A 58 3.99 2.49 -11.23
N ARG A 59 4.91 3.22 -11.83
CA ARG A 59 6.07 3.81 -11.14
C ARG A 59 5.92 5.31 -11.00
N LEU A 60 6.27 5.82 -9.82
CA LEU A 60 6.12 7.22 -9.50
C LEU A 60 7.39 7.77 -8.83
N GLY A 61 7.69 9.02 -9.15
CA GLY A 61 8.70 9.82 -8.46
C GLY A 61 8.06 10.81 -7.50
N TYR A 62 8.86 11.31 -6.57
CA TYR A 62 8.48 12.39 -5.66
C TYR A 62 9.05 13.72 -6.17
N ASN A 63 8.19 14.73 -6.34
CA ASN A 63 8.59 16.03 -6.88
C ASN A 63 9.69 16.68 -6.03
N GLY A 64 10.80 17.03 -6.68
CA GLY A 64 11.94 17.67 -6.02
C GLY A 64 12.83 16.73 -5.21
N ARG A 65 12.56 15.41 -5.20
CA ARG A 65 13.36 14.40 -4.49
C ARG A 65 13.74 13.26 -5.44
N ASN A 66 15.03 12.97 -5.53
CA ASN A 66 15.56 11.85 -6.32
C ASN A 66 15.91 10.62 -5.47
N ASP A 67 15.80 10.75 -4.16
CA ASP A 67 16.08 9.72 -3.18
C ASP A 67 14.83 8.93 -2.77
N VAL A 68 13.65 9.30 -3.30
CA VAL A 68 12.35 8.69 -3.00
C VAL A 68 11.67 8.25 -4.28
N SER A 69 11.10 7.04 -4.26
CA SER A 69 10.30 6.49 -5.36
C SER A 69 9.15 5.67 -4.83
N TYR A 70 8.10 5.52 -5.66
CA TYR A 70 6.94 4.70 -5.33
C TYR A 70 6.60 3.77 -6.48
N ALA A 71 5.92 2.67 -6.12
CA ALA A 71 5.34 1.75 -7.09
C ALA A 71 3.94 1.35 -6.65
N VAL A 72 3.03 1.24 -7.61
CA VAL A 72 1.74 0.56 -7.45
C VAL A 72 1.78 -0.67 -8.33
N MET A 73 1.53 -1.83 -7.75
CA MET A 73 1.43 -3.10 -8.47
C MET A 73 0.06 -3.70 -8.17
N ILE A 74 -0.69 -4.01 -9.22
CA ILE A 74 -1.95 -4.73 -9.11
C ILE A 74 -1.76 -6.04 -9.88
N THR A 75 -1.98 -7.17 -9.21
CA THR A 75 -1.83 -8.50 -9.83
C THR A 75 -3.07 -9.33 -9.55
N TYR A 76 -3.47 -10.15 -10.54
CA TYR A 76 -4.59 -11.07 -10.40
C TYR A 76 -4.10 -12.50 -10.20
N ASP A 77 -4.71 -13.19 -9.23
CA ASP A 77 -4.50 -14.61 -8.91
C ASP A 77 -5.85 -15.27 -8.60
N GLU A 78 -6.29 -16.19 -9.47
CA GLU A 78 -7.55 -16.93 -9.35
C GLU A 78 -7.68 -17.64 -7.99
N SER A 79 -6.57 -18.07 -7.38
CA SER A 79 -6.59 -18.75 -6.08
C SER A 79 -7.03 -17.86 -4.92
N LEU A 80 -7.08 -16.55 -5.13
CA LEU A 80 -7.46 -15.53 -4.13
C LEU A 80 -8.86 -14.93 -4.36
N GLU A 81 -9.65 -15.42 -5.34
CA GLU A 81 -10.97 -14.85 -5.70
C GLU A 81 -11.98 -14.81 -4.54
N ASP A 82 -11.90 -15.75 -3.61
CA ASP A 82 -12.82 -15.84 -2.48
C ASP A 82 -12.39 -15.02 -1.25
N TYR A 83 -11.24 -14.30 -1.34
CA TYR A 83 -10.61 -13.70 -0.17
C TYR A 83 -10.47 -12.18 -0.27
N VAL A 84 -10.48 -11.56 0.91
CA VAL A 84 -9.95 -10.22 1.17
C VAL A 84 -8.84 -10.33 2.22
N THR A 85 -8.01 -9.29 2.41
CA THR A 85 -6.83 -9.33 3.30
C THR A 85 -7.13 -9.93 4.67
N ILE A 86 -8.22 -9.47 5.30
CA ILE A 86 -8.60 -9.88 6.67
C ILE A 86 -9.24 -11.28 6.76
N THR A 87 -9.60 -11.88 5.63
CA THR A 87 -10.17 -13.24 5.55
C THR A 87 -9.23 -14.25 4.93
N LEU A 88 -7.98 -13.86 4.62
CA LEU A 88 -6.98 -14.80 4.11
C LEU A 88 -6.79 -15.96 5.08
N PRO A 89 -6.69 -17.21 4.58
CA PRO A 89 -6.30 -18.34 5.39
C PRO A 89 -4.97 -18.09 6.11
N GLU A 90 -4.82 -18.62 7.34
CA GLU A 90 -3.62 -18.41 8.16
C GLU A 90 -2.33 -18.78 7.42
N GLU A 91 -2.37 -19.84 6.60
CA GLU A 91 -1.22 -20.27 5.80
C GLU A 91 -0.84 -19.27 4.72
N ASN A 92 -1.82 -18.63 4.07
CA ASN A 92 -1.58 -17.59 3.05
C ASN A 92 -1.04 -16.31 3.71
N LEU A 93 -1.62 -15.91 4.84
CA LEU A 93 -1.14 -14.76 5.61
C LEU A 93 0.30 -15.00 6.10
N GLN A 94 0.60 -16.21 6.61
CA GLN A 94 1.96 -16.54 7.06
C GLN A 94 2.96 -16.55 5.89
N ALA A 95 2.58 -17.08 4.73
CA ALA A 95 3.42 -17.05 3.53
C ALA A 95 3.73 -15.61 3.08
N MET A 96 2.75 -14.71 3.17
CA MET A 96 2.92 -13.28 2.90
C MET A 96 3.89 -12.64 3.91
N ILE A 97 3.72 -12.94 5.20
CA ILE A 97 4.62 -12.47 6.27
C ILE A 97 6.06 -12.95 6.01
N ASP A 98 6.25 -14.23 5.73
CA ASP A 98 7.56 -14.81 5.48
C ASP A 98 8.22 -14.19 4.23
N TYR A 99 7.44 -13.96 3.18
CA TYR A 99 7.92 -13.31 1.95
C TYR A 99 8.44 -11.90 2.23
N TYR A 100 7.65 -11.05 2.87
CA TYR A 100 8.08 -9.67 3.16
C TYR A 100 9.19 -9.63 4.22
N GLN A 101 9.19 -10.55 5.19
CA GLN A 101 10.29 -10.65 6.16
C GLN A 101 11.62 -11.01 5.51
N SER A 102 11.59 -11.83 4.45
CA SER A 102 12.79 -12.21 3.70
C SER A 102 13.41 -11.05 2.91
N MET A 103 12.61 -10.01 2.61
CA MET A 103 13.06 -8.83 1.86
C MET A 103 13.76 -7.77 2.74
N TYR A 104 13.61 -7.85 4.06
CA TYR A 104 14.09 -6.83 4.98
C TYR A 104 14.97 -7.40 6.09
N THR A 105 16.00 -6.62 6.47
CA THR A 105 16.91 -6.98 7.57
C THR A 105 16.35 -6.66 8.96
N GLY A 106 15.18 -6.05 9.07
CA GLY A 106 14.62 -5.61 10.34
C GLY A 106 13.13 -5.25 10.33
N GLY A 107 12.39 -5.67 9.32
CA GLY A 107 10.96 -5.38 9.22
C GLY A 107 10.12 -6.16 10.25
N ASN A 108 8.99 -5.60 10.59
CA ASN A 108 7.98 -6.27 11.44
C ASN A 108 6.63 -6.21 10.71
N PRO A 109 6.41 -7.08 9.74
CA PRO A 109 5.18 -7.10 8.96
C PRO A 109 3.97 -7.43 9.84
N GLY A 110 2.82 -6.86 9.50
CA GLY A 110 1.58 -7.08 10.23
C GLY A 110 0.39 -6.35 9.61
N LEU A 111 -0.80 -6.74 10.04
CA LEU A 111 -2.02 -6.03 9.67
C LEU A 111 -2.16 -4.74 10.49
N VAL A 112 -2.66 -3.69 9.84
CA VAL A 112 -3.13 -2.48 10.54
C VAL A 112 -4.39 -2.84 11.35
N ALA A 113 -4.57 -2.21 12.50
CA ALA A 113 -5.80 -2.38 13.27
C ALA A 113 -7.01 -1.88 12.47
N TYR A 114 -8.09 -2.66 12.47
CA TYR A 114 -9.34 -2.33 11.78
C TYR A 114 -10.54 -2.54 12.73
N ASP A 115 -11.66 -1.88 12.41
CA ASP A 115 -12.95 -2.12 13.06
C ASP A 115 -13.79 -3.03 12.15
N GLU A 116 -14.18 -4.21 12.64
CA GLU A 116 -15.01 -5.18 11.89
C GLU A 116 -16.38 -4.62 11.48
N ASN A 117 -16.83 -3.55 12.13
CA ASN A 117 -18.10 -2.88 11.81
C ASN A 117 -17.94 -1.74 10.80
N ASP A 118 -16.72 -1.40 10.42
CA ASP A 118 -16.43 -0.43 9.39
C ASP A 118 -16.51 -1.09 8.00
N GLY A 119 -17.27 -0.49 7.09
CA GLY A 119 -17.36 -0.97 5.70
C GLY A 119 -16.02 -0.98 4.98
N ASP A 120 -15.09 -0.11 5.40
CA ASP A 120 -13.74 -0.01 4.83
C ASP A 120 -12.78 -1.08 5.37
N ALA A 121 -13.19 -1.89 6.35
CA ALA A 121 -12.35 -2.96 6.92
C ALA A 121 -11.83 -3.94 5.86
N VAL A 122 -12.60 -4.18 4.79
CA VAL A 122 -12.19 -5.05 3.66
C VAL A 122 -10.98 -4.48 2.91
N LEU A 123 -10.76 -3.18 2.96
CA LEU A 123 -9.67 -2.46 2.30
C LEU A 123 -8.45 -2.28 3.22
N THR A 124 -8.49 -2.79 4.45
CA THR A 124 -7.39 -2.66 5.42
C THR A 124 -6.14 -3.34 4.90
N PRO A 125 -5.00 -2.63 4.82
CA PRO A 125 -3.78 -3.21 4.29
C PRO A 125 -3.09 -4.14 5.29
N PHE A 126 -2.41 -5.13 4.75
CA PHE A 126 -1.23 -5.69 5.39
C PHE A 126 -0.09 -4.69 5.22
N CYS A 127 0.61 -4.36 6.30
CA CYS A 127 1.70 -3.40 6.27
C CYS A 127 3.04 -4.08 6.57
N ALA A 128 4.05 -3.71 5.80
CA ALA A 128 5.43 -4.11 6.05
C ALA A 128 6.36 -2.89 5.87
N GLY A 129 7.53 -2.94 6.50
CA GLY A 129 8.54 -1.91 6.31
C GLY A 129 9.84 -2.27 6.99
N GLY A 130 10.92 -1.67 6.52
CA GLY A 130 12.25 -1.90 7.04
C GLY A 130 13.33 -1.59 6.01
N GLN A 131 14.58 -1.87 6.37
CA GLN A 131 15.73 -1.70 5.49
C GLN A 131 15.89 -2.94 4.60
N GLY A 132 15.96 -2.72 3.29
CA GLY A 132 16.28 -3.77 2.32
C GLY A 132 17.77 -4.13 2.31
N GLU A 133 18.12 -5.20 1.58
CA GLU A 133 19.51 -5.63 1.40
C GLU A 133 20.36 -4.60 0.64
N ASP A 134 19.73 -3.75 -0.17
CA ASP A 134 20.35 -2.64 -0.90
C ASP A 134 20.65 -1.42 -0.02
N GLY A 135 20.25 -1.47 1.26
CA GLY A 135 20.43 -0.40 2.23
C GLY A 135 19.32 0.66 2.20
N ASN A 136 18.40 0.61 1.24
CA ASN A 136 17.26 1.53 1.19
C ASN A 136 16.20 1.17 2.23
N MET A 137 15.45 2.18 2.68
CA MET A 137 14.27 1.98 3.51
C MET A 137 13.04 1.80 2.63
N TYR A 138 12.15 0.90 3.05
CA TYR A 138 10.89 0.60 2.35
C TYR A 138 9.71 0.65 3.30
N CYS A 139 8.57 1.11 2.79
CA CYS A 139 7.26 0.91 3.39
C CYS A 139 6.34 0.29 2.32
N ILE A 140 5.56 -0.71 2.71
CA ILE A 140 4.72 -1.49 1.81
C ILE A 140 3.33 -1.60 2.41
N PHE A 141 2.31 -1.38 1.58
CA PHE A 141 0.91 -1.60 1.89
C PHE A 141 0.36 -2.61 0.88
N VAL A 142 -0.27 -3.67 1.37
CA VAL A 142 -0.82 -4.73 0.52
C VAL A 142 -2.27 -4.97 0.90
N CYS A 143 -3.14 -4.96 -0.11
CA CYS A 143 -4.53 -5.37 0.02
C CYS A 143 -4.80 -6.54 -0.92
N VAL A 144 -5.44 -7.59 -0.40
CA VAL A 144 -6.03 -8.65 -1.23
C VAL A 144 -7.52 -8.37 -1.32
N LEU A 145 -8.04 -8.36 -2.53
CA LEU A 145 -9.43 -8.02 -2.82
C LEU A 145 -9.94 -8.90 -3.98
N TYR A 146 -10.60 -10.00 -3.64
CA TYR A 146 -11.30 -10.89 -4.58
C TYR A 146 -10.48 -11.26 -5.82
N GLY A 147 -9.32 -11.90 -5.61
CA GLY A 147 -8.40 -12.31 -6.68
C GLY A 147 -7.31 -11.29 -6.98
N TYR A 148 -7.49 -10.04 -6.61
CA TYR A 148 -6.50 -9.00 -6.86
C TYR A 148 -5.64 -8.75 -5.63
N THR A 149 -4.33 -8.65 -5.85
CA THR A 149 -3.38 -8.16 -4.85
C THR A 149 -2.93 -6.77 -5.29
N ILE A 150 -3.28 -5.76 -4.51
CA ILE A 150 -2.88 -4.37 -4.72
C ILE A 150 -1.73 -4.09 -3.75
N THR A 151 -0.56 -3.77 -4.30
CA THR A 151 0.64 -3.48 -3.52
C THR A 151 1.11 -2.07 -3.82
N VAL A 152 1.28 -1.26 -2.78
CA VAL A 152 1.91 0.06 -2.87
C VAL A 152 3.21 0.02 -2.08
N VAL A 153 4.30 0.37 -2.76
CA VAL A 153 5.65 0.41 -2.19
C VAL A 153 6.17 1.84 -2.23
N GLY A 154 6.63 2.35 -1.09
CA GLY A 154 7.50 3.51 -1.02
C GLY A 154 8.94 3.07 -0.74
N GLY A 155 9.91 3.64 -1.44
CA GLY A 155 11.33 3.39 -1.23
C GLY A 155 12.12 4.69 -1.08
N THR A 156 13.08 4.74 -0.16
CA THR A 156 13.99 5.88 0.00
C THR A 156 15.41 5.43 0.32
N SER A 157 16.40 6.14 -0.24
CA SER A 157 17.81 5.97 0.12
C SER A 157 18.24 6.73 1.40
N ALA A 158 17.31 7.49 2.01
CA ALA A 158 17.51 8.09 3.33
C ALA A 158 17.45 7.03 4.44
N ASP A 159 17.97 7.36 5.62
CA ASP A 159 17.97 6.45 6.78
C ASP A 159 16.55 6.14 7.31
N SER A 160 15.55 6.95 6.95
CA SER A 160 14.15 6.78 7.31
C SER A 160 13.24 7.58 6.37
N PHE A 161 11.97 7.22 6.32
CA PHE A 161 10.96 8.09 5.74
C PHE A 161 10.69 9.27 6.67
N ASP A 162 10.56 10.47 6.09
CA ASP A 162 9.91 11.60 6.77
C ASP A 162 8.38 11.47 6.70
N ASP A 163 7.66 12.30 7.47
CA ASP A 163 6.21 12.24 7.58
C ASP A 163 5.52 12.47 6.22
N ASP A 164 6.08 13.37 5.39
CA ASP A 164 5.52 13.70 4.08
C ASP A 164 5.66 12.54 3.09
N THR A 165 6.82 11.90 3.05
CA THR A 165 7.07 10.77 2.13
C THR A 165 6.35 9.49 2.54
N TYR A 166 6.23 9.23 3.85
CA TYR A 166 5.41 8.14 4.35
C TYR A 166 3.91 8.40 4.12
N GLY A 167 3.46 9.62 4.41
CA GLY A 167 2.08 10.05 4.16
C GLY A 167 1.70 9.94 2.69
N ALA A 168 2.61 10.28 1.77
CA ALA A 168 2.38 10.11 0.34
C ALA A 168 2.18 8.64 -0.05
N ALA A 169 2.97 7.70 0.50
CA ALA A 169 2.77 6.27 0.27
C ALA A 169 1.41 5.77 0.77
N PHE A 170 1.02 6.19 1.96
CA PHE A 170 -0.25 5.83 2.58
C PHE A 170 -1.45 6.39 1.79
N ASN A 171 -1.39 7.66 1.40
CA ASN A 171 -2.44 8.29 0.60
C ASN A 171 -2.53 7.67 -0.80
N LEU A 172 -1.39 7.34 -1.42
CA LEU A 172 -1.35 6.63 -2.70
C LEU A 172 -2.02 5.25 -2.59
N TYR A 173 -1.80 4.54 -1.47
CA TYR A 173 -2.47 3.27 -1.22
C TYR A 173 -3.99 3.44 -1.20
N TRP A 174 -4.52 4.33 -0.36
CA TRP A 174 -5.96 4.53 -0.23
C TRP A 174 -6.60 5.00 -1.53
N SER A 175 -5.98 5.95 -2.21
CA SER A 175 -6.46 6.40 -3.51
C SER A 175 -6.49 5.27 -4.55
N THR A 176 -5.45 4.43 -4.59
CA THR A 176 -5.39 3.29 -5.51
C THR A 176 -6.50 2.29 -5.24
N VAL A 177 -6.67 1.89 -3.97
CA VAL A 177 -7.65 0.85 -3.59
C VAL A 177 -9.07 1.35 -3.82
N THR A 178 -9.40 2.57 -3.45
CA THR A 178 -10.73 3.15 -3.69
C THR A 178 -11.02 3.28 -5.17
N SER A 179 -10.09 3.82 -5.97
CA SER A 179 -10.25 3.92 -7.42
C SER A 179 -10.41 2.56 -8.10
N PHE A 180 -9.71 1.53 -7.58
CA PHE A 180 -9.85 0.17 -8.08
C PHE A 180 -11.25 -0.39 -7.80
N VAL A 181 -11.78 -0.21 -6.58
CA VAL A 181 -13.14 -0.64 -6.21
C VAL A 181 -14.19 0.07 -7.05
N ASP A 182 -14.04 1.38 -7.24
CA ASP A 182 -14.97 2.16 -8.07
C ASP A 182 -14.97 1.64 -9.51
N CYS A 183 -13.80 1.40 -10.10
CA CYS A 183 -13.66 0.83 -11.44
C CYS A 183 -14.34 -0.53 -11.58
N MET A 184 -14.21 -1.42 -10.57
CA MET A 184 -14.84 -2.76 -10.58
C MET A 184 -16.35 -2.73 -10.38
N THR A 185 -16.91 -1.65 -9.82
CA THR A 185 -18.35 -1.53 -9.52
C THR A 185 -19.15 -0.82 -10.61
N GLU A 186 -18.48 -0.15 -11.56
CA GLU A 186 -19.11 0.55 -12.68
C GLU A 186 -19.42 -0.36 -13.90
N GLU A 187 -19.01 -1.64 -13.89
CA GLU A 187 -19.38 -2.66 -14.89
C GLU A 187 -20.67 -3.39 -14.50
#